data_c987c61c99accb677385d676ddc740a8
#
_entry.id   c987c61c99accb677385d676ddc740a8
#
_cell.length_a   1.000
_cell.length_b   1.000
_cell.length_c   1.000
_cell.angle_alpha   90.00
_cell.angle_beta   90.00
_cell.angle_gamma   90.00
#
_symmetry.space_group_name_H-M   'P 1'
#
loop_
_entity.id
_entity.type
_entity.pdbx_description
1 polymer ?
#
loop_
_entity_poly.entity_id
_entity_poly.type
_entity_poly.pdbx_seq_one_letter_code
_entity_poly.pdbx_strand_id
1 'polypeptide(L)'
;MILITRRSRWLRTIPCPQKLAAEAGFDAIWGSGFELSAAYAVPDASILSAETHLELMRAIGEVQDAPVIADLDTGYGNAVNVAYLVPRYAAAGVAAVTIEDKTFPKDSNLGPGGRQVLVSIEEFQGKIEAARLTDGRLVVARTEALIAGLGQAEALRRGAAYAEAGADALLIHSKEKTPDEVLEFCRAWPGQVPPVLAPTAYPQLSFAEIAALGKVGLIICANHAIRAAVGAMRATFSRILSEGGIAGVEGTIAAAEIFALQGDERMRELEARFLR
;
A
#
# COMPACT_ATOMS: atom_id res chain seq x y z
N MET A 1 -5.94 16.36 -12.08
CA MET A 1 -5.14 15.71 -13.14
C MET A 1 -4.11 14.85 -12.43
N ILE A 2 -4.43 13.55 -12.29
CA ILE A 2 -3.52 12.59 -11.65
C ILE A 2 -2.42 12.32 -12.64
N LEU A 3 -1.20 12.78 -12.35
CA LEU A 3 -0.03 12.43 -13.12
C LEU A 3 0.31 10.98 -12.83
N ILE A 4 -0.26 10.10 -13.64
CA ILE A 4 0.09 8.70 -13.67
C ILE A 4 0.92 8.52 -14.90
N THR A 5 2.23 8.42 -14.70
CA THR A 5 3.11 8.08 -15.81
C THR A 5 2.83 6.65 -16.25
N ARG A 6 2.85 6.38 -17.56
CA ARG A 6 2.66 5.06 -18.15
C ARG A 6 3.80 4.08 -17.87
N ARG A 7 4.62 4.33 -16.83
CA ARG A 7 5.74 3.47 -16.42
C ARG A 7 5.61 3.17 -14.94
N SER A 8 5.06 2.01 -14.64
CA SER A 8 4.75 1.51 -13.31
C SER A 8 5.96 0.95 -12.57
N ARG A 9 6.20 1.44 -11.35
CA ARG A 9 7.14 0.86 -10.38
C ARG A 9 6.70 1.20 -8.95
N TRP A 10 6.77 0.30 -7.96
CA TRP A 10 6.07 0.39 -6.66
C TRP A 10 6.79 -0.23 -5.48
N LEU A 11 6.69 0.35 -4.27
CA LEU A 11 6.69 -0.31 -2.95
C LEU A 11 7.00 0.59 -1.75
N ARG A 12 6.60 0.42 -0.53
CA ARG A 12 6.75 -0.37 0.71
C ARG A 12 6.61 0.41 2.02
N THR A 13 6.64 -0.32 3.21
CA THR A 13 6.07 0.13 4.50
C THR A 13 7.06 0.38 5.65
N ILE A 14 8.39 0.41 5.45
CA ILE A 14 9.36 0.87 6.46
C ILE A 14 10.26 1.93 5.83
N PRO A 15 10.77 2.95 6.57
CA PRO A 15 11.52 4.06 5.93
C PRO A 15 12.69 3.63 5.03
N CYS A 16 13.52 2.68 5.45
CA CYS A 16 14.67 2.25 4.66
C CYS A 16 14.29 1.57 3.32
N PRO A 17 13.42 0.55 3.26
CA PRO A 17 12.92 0.02 1.99
C PRO A 17 12.19 1.05 1.13
N GLN A 18 11.54 2.04 1.72
CA GLN A 18 10.84 3.10 0.99
C GLN A 18 11.83 4.03 0.27
N LYS A 19 12.92 4.38 0.95
CA LYS A 19 14.03 5.11 0.35
C LYS A 19 14.61 4.33 -0.84
N LEU A 20 14.88 3.03 -0.66
CA LEU A 20 15.35 2.15 -1.75
C LEU A 20 14.37 2.06 -2.92
N ALA A 21 13.07 2.07 -2.66
CA ALA A 21 12.05 2.08 -3.72
C ALA A 21 12.08 3.41 -4.50
N ALA A 22 12.17 4.55 -3.81
CA ALA A 22 12.30 5.85 -4.45
C ALA A 22 13.58 5.93 -5.29
N GLU A 23 14.73 5.48 -4.78
CA GLU A 23 16.01 5.39 -5.49
C GLU A 23 15.93 4.46 -6.72
N ALA A 24 15.16 3.39 -6.65
CA ALA A 24 14.89 2.49 -7.77
C ALA A 24 13.96 3.11 -8.85
N GLY A 25 13.40 4.29 -8.59
CA GLY A 25 12.57 5.05 -9.53
C GLY A 25 11.11 4.61 -9.55
N PHE A 26 10.56 4.19 -8.42
CA PHE A 26 9.12 4.00 -8.27
C PHE A 26 8.41 5.36 -8.17
N ASP A 27 7.24 5.50 -8.81
CA ASP A 27 6.54 6.79 -8.95
C ASP A 27 5.83 7.21 -7.65
N ALA A 28 5.51 6.28 -6.75
CA ALA A 28 4.89 6.53 -5.45
C ALA A 28 5.20 5.40 -4.47
N ILE A 29 4.99 5.66 -3.19
CA ILE A 29 5.18 4.71 -2.10
C ILE A 29 3.83 4.27 -1.56
N TRP A 30 3.60 2.95 -1.49
CA TRP A 30 2.42 2.37 -0.87
C TRP A 30 2.69 2.07 0.61
N GLY A 31 2.01 2.77 1.51
CA GLY A 31 2.04 2.53 2.94
C GLY A 31 1.10 1.39 3.33
N SER A 32 1.57 0.16 3.25
CA SER A 32 0.79 -1.07 3.38
C SER A 32 0.55 -1.47 4.83
N GLY A 33 -0.72 -1.62 5.24
CA GLY A 33 -1.09 -2.19 6.54
C GLY A 33 -0.54 -3.60 6.75
N PHE A 34 -0.55 -4.44 5.70
CA PHE A 34 0.02 -5.78 5.74
C PHE A 34 1.53 -5.78 6.03
N GLU A 35 2.32 -4.96 5.32
CA GLU A 35 3.77 -4.92 5.54
C GLU A 35 4.11 -4.37 6.92
N LEU A 36 3.34 -3.39 7.39
CA LEU A 36 3.46 -2.85 8.73
C LEU A 36 3.19 -3.92 9.78
N SER A 37 2.08 -4.63 9.67
CA SER A 37 1.75 -5.73 10.58
C SER A 37 2.84 -6.82 10.58
N ALA A 38 3.38 -7.16 9.39
CA ALA A 38 4.50 -8.10 9.27
C ALA A 38 5.79 -7.59 9.94
N ALA A 39 6.08 -6.28 9.85
CA ALA A 39 7.24 -5.69 10.50
C ALA A 39 7.16 -5.74 12.03
N TYR A 40 5.94 -5.67 12.59
CA TYR A 40 5.68 -5.84 14.02
C TYR A 40 5.42 -7.30 14.43
N ALA A 41 5.45 -8.25 13.48
CA ALA A 41 5.14 -9.67 13.69
C ALA A 41 3.77 -9.91 14.34
N VAL A 42 2.77 -9.11 13.96
CA VAL A 42 1.36 -9.26 14.40
C VAL A 42 0.46 -9.55 13.20
N PRO A 43 -0.72 -10.17 13.42
CA PRO A 43 -1.69 -10.39 12.35
C PRO A 43 -2.15 -9.07 11.70
N ASP A 44 -2.38 -9.11 10.38
CA ASP A 44 -2.96 -8.01 9.61
C ASP A 44 -4.49 -8.00 9.77
N ALA A 45 -4.93 -7.47 10.90
CA ALA A 45 -6.32 -7.49 11.36
C ALA A 45 -6.69 -6.22 12.16
N SER A 46 -6.21 -5.07 11.70
CA SER A 46 -6.40 -3.78 12.38
C SER A 46 -5.95 -3.78 13.86
N ILE A 47 -4.92 -4.59 14.19
CA ILE A 47 -4.36 -4.69 15.56
C ILE A 47 -3.49 -3.47 15.88
N LEU A 48 -2.72 -3.01 14.90
CA LEU A 48 -1.92 -1.80 15.06
C LEU A 48 -2.83 -0.58 15.01
N SER A 49 -2.57 0.38 15.87
CA SER A 49 -3.38 1.60 15.95
C SER A 49 -3.15 2.51 14.74
N ALA A 50 -4.13 3.35 14.45
CA ALA A 50 -4.00 4.41 13.44
C ALA A 50 -2.81 5.35 13.73
N GLU A 51 -2.50 5.60 15.00
CA GLU A 51 -1.35 6.40 15.43
C GLU A 51 -0.01 5.75 15.02
N THR A 52 0.14 4.45 15.27
CA THR A 52 1.34 3.71 14.86
C THR A 52 1.53 3.76 13.35
N HIS A 53 0.46 3.59 12.60
CA HIS A 53 0.48 3.68 11.14
C HIS A 53 0.82 5.12 10.68
N LEU A 54 0.20 6.15 11.26
CA LEU A 54 0.44 7.55 10.93
C LEU A 54 1.90 7.96 11.16
N GLU A 55 2.50 7.58 12.29
CA GLU A 55 3.91 7.88 12.59
C GLU A 55 4.86 7.25 11.56
N LEU A 56 4.55 6.04 11.10
CA LEU A 56 5.34 5.41 10.04
C LEU A 56 5.16 6.10 8.69
N MET A 57 3.94 6.52 8.33
CA MET A 57 3.72 7.30 7.11
C MET A 57 4.52 8.61 7.13
N ARG A 58 4.55 9.30 8.27
CA ARG A 58 5.37 10.49 8.46
C ARG A 58 6.85 10.18 8.26
N ALA A 59 7.38 9.17 8.95
CA ALA A 59 8.78 8.76 8.84
C ALA A 59 9.18 8.34 7.41
N ILE A 60 8.26 7.74 6.66
CA ILE A 60 8.46 7.42 5.24
C ILE A 60 8.56 8.69 4.41
N GLY A 61 7.66 9.65 4.60
CA GLY A 61 7.66 10.92 3.88
C GLY A 61 8.90 11.78 4.15
N GLU A 62 9.53 11.64 5.33
CA GLU A 62 10.73 12.40 5.70
C GLU A 62 12.02 11.91 5.05
N VAL A 63 12.08 10.67 4.55
CA VAL A 63 13.33 10.06 4.04
C VAL A 63 13.40 9.95 2.52
N GLN A 64 12.34 10.36 1.81
CA GLN A 64 12.24 10.30 0.35
C GLN A 64 11.18 11.28 -0.17
N ASP A 65 11.24 11.65 -1.46
CA ASP A 65 10.40 12.68 -2.07
C ASP A 65 9.19 12.14 -2.86
N ALA A 66 9.11 10.82 -3.08
CA ALA A 66 8.00 10.23 -3.82
C ALA A 66 6.69 10.34 -3.01
N PRO A 67 5.53 10.60 -3.64
CA PRO A 67 4.26 10.73 -2.93
C PRO A 67 3.89 9.43 -2.20
N VAL A 68 3.43 9.58 -0.95
CA VAL A 68 2.99 8.45 -0.12
C VAL A 68 1.49 8.25 -0.27
N ILE A 69 1.07 7.02 -0.54
CA ILE A 69 -0.32 6.56 -0.55
C ILE A 69 -0.51 5.66 0.68
N ALA A 70 -1.31 6.10 1.64
CA ALA A 70 -1.54 5.36 2.88
C ALA A 70 -2.74 4.40 2.76
N ASP A 71 -2.51 3.11 3.03
CA ASP A 71 -3.56 2.10 3.16
C ASP A 71 -4.15 2.15 4.57
N LEU A 72 -5.32 2.76 4.71
CA LEU A 72 -6.02 2.92 5.98
C LEU A 72 -6.92 1.72 6.32
N ASP A 73 -6.73 0.59 5.66
CA ASP A 73 -7.61 -0.57 5.86
C ASP A 73 -9.10 -0.18 5.67
N THR A 74 -9.93 -0.43 6.68
CA THR A 74 -11.36 -0.07 6.68
C THR A 74 -11.64 1.38 7.15
N GLY A 75 -10.59 2.20 7.36
CA GLY A 75 -10.70 3.56 7.90
C GLY A 75 -10.68 3.63 9.43
N TYR A 76 -10.24 2.57 10.11
CA TYR A 76 -10.14 2.47 11.58
C TYR A 76 -11.46 2.72 12.33
N GLY A 77 -12.59 2.41 11.69
CA GLY A 77 -13.92 2.56 12.29
C GLY A 77 -14.97 3.01 11.27
N ASN A 78 -15.81 3.97 11.66
CA ASN A 78 -16.86 4.53 10.81
C ASN A 78 -16.44 5.86 10.13
N ALA A 79 -17.36 6.53 9.46
CA ALA A 79 -17.10 7.80 8.77
C ALA A 79 -16.56 8.92 9.70
N VAL A 80 -16.95 8.94 10.98
CA VAL A 80 -16.44 9.90 11.96
C VAL A 80 -14.95 9.67 12.25
N ASN A 81 -14.52 8.40 12.33
CA ASN A 81 -13.10 8.08 12.48
C ASN A 81 -12.31 8.52 11.24
N VAL A 82 -12.84 8.29 10.04
CA VAL A 82 -12.22 8.74 8.78
C VAL A 82 -12.09 10.25 8.73
N ALA A 83 -13.15 11.01 9.05
CA ALA A 83 -13.14 12.47 9.11
C ALA A 83 -12.10 13.03 10.10
N TYR A 84 -11.84 12.31 11.19
CA TYR A 84 -10.81 12.66 12.16
C TYR A 84 -9.38 12.33 11.70
N LEU A 85 -9.20 11.18 11.05
CA LEU A 85 -7.88 10.66 10.71
C LEU A 85 -7.30 11.27 9.43
N VAL A 86 -8.08 11.41 8.36
CA VAL A 86 -7.55 11.85 7.04
C VAL A 86 -6.84 13.20 7.11
N PRO A 87 -7.34 14.23 7.82
CA PRO A 87 -6.60 15.49 8.02
C PRO A 87 -5.22 15.28 8.67
N ARG A 88 -5.08 14.34 9.58
CA ARG A 88 -3.82 14.03 10.27
C ARG A 88 -2.81 13.37 9.32
N TYR A 89 -3.26 12.47 8.45
CA TYR A 89 -2.43 11.90 7.37
C TYR A 89 -2.01 12.98 6.36
N ALA A 90 -2.92 13.87 6.01
CA ALA A 90 -2.59 15.00 5.16
C ALA A 90 -1.51 15.91 5.78
N ALA A 91 -1.61 16.21 7.07
CA ALA A 91 -0.61 16.98 7.82
C ALA A 91 0.74 16.24 7.94
N ALA A 92 0.76 14.91 7.86
CA ALA A 92 1.97 14.09 7.79
C ALA A 92 2.57 14.00 6.38
N GLY A 93 2.03 14.71 5.38
CA GLY A 93 2.55 14.72 4.01
C GLY A 93 2.03 13.60 3.10
N VAL A 94 1.07 12.79 3.56
CA VAL A 94 0.45 11.72 2.74
C VAL A 94 -0.31 12.37 1.57
N ALA A 95 -0.07 11.90 0.36
CA ALA A 95 -0.67 12.42 -0.87
C ALA A 95 -2.04 11.82 -1.18
N ALA A 96 -2.26 10.55 -0.83
CA ALA A 96 -3.51 9.84 -1.04
C ALA A 96 -3.78 8.86 0.09
N VAL A 97 -5.06 8.60 0.34
CA VAL A 97 -5.50 7.57 1.28
C VAL A 97 -6.31 6.50 0.55
N THR A 98 -6.15 5.25 0.97
CA THR A 98 -6.98 4.14 0.48
C THR A 98 -7.80 3.61 1.63
N ILE A 99 -9.08 3.36 1.38
CA ILE A 99 -10.02 2.78 2.36
C ILE A 99 -10.76 1.63 1.67
N GLU A 100 -10.94 0.49 2.38
CA GLU A 100 -11.65 -0.68 1.85
C GLU A 100 -13.04 -0.85 2.48
N ASP A 101 -13.96 -1.46 1.72
CA ASP A 101 -15.37 -1.65 2.09
C ASP A 101 -15.65 -2.86 3.01
N LYS A 102 -14.63 -3.41 3.68
CA LYS A 102 -14.82 -4.42 4.71
C LYS A 102 -15.32 -3.83 6.04
N THR A 103 -15.88 -4.71 6.87
CA THR A 103 -16.22 -4.38 8.26
C THR A 103 -14.96 -4.18 9.11
N PHE A 104 -15.03 -3.27 10.09
CA PHE A 104 -13.98 -3.08 11.10
C PHE A 104 -14.24 -3.99 12.32
N PRO A 105 -13.21 -4.59 12.97
CA PRO A 105 -11.84 -4.71 12.47
C PRO A 105 -11.77 -5.60 11.22
N LYS A 106 -10.83 -5.30 10.31
CA LYS A 106 -10.69 -6.10 9.09
C LYS A 106 -10.22 -7.51 9.40
N ASP A 107 -10.56 -8.42 8.49
CA ASP A 107 -9.97 -9.75 8.43
C ASP A 107 -9.16 -9.87 7.13
N SER A 108 -7.90 -10.32 7.21
CA SER A 108 -7.01 -10.33 6.05
C SER A 108 -7.58 -11.18 4.91
N ASN A 109 -7.53 -10.66 3.70
CA ASN A 109 -7.90 -11.42 2.49
C ASN A 109 -6.81 -12.42 2.05
N LEU A 110 -5.61 -12.32 2.62
CA LEU A 110 -4.47 -13.20 2.33
C LEU A 110 -4.43 -14.44 3.23
N GLY A 111 -5.17 -14.42 4.35
CA GLY A 111 -5.24 -15.53 5.28
C GLY A 111 -6.28 -16.58 4.88
N PRO A 112 -6.04 -17.88 5.18
CA PRO A 112 -7.04 -18.92 4.96
C PRO A 112 -8.23 -18.75 5.93
N GLY A 113 -9.47 -18.85 5.42
CA GLY A 113 -10.68 -18.84 6.22
C GLY A 113 -11.12 -17.47 6.78
N GLY A 114 -10.52 -16.38 6.31
CA GLY A 114 -10.88 -15.02 6.71
C GLY A 114 -12.34 -14.66 6.38
N ARG A 115 -12.99 -13.94 7.29
CA ARG A 115 -14.36 -13.43 7.09
C ARG A 115 -14.31 -12.26 6.10
N GLN A 116 -15.00 -12.43 4.99
CA GLN A 116 -15.05 -11.41 3.93
C GLN A 116 -16.41 -10.70 3.96
N VAL A 117 -16.71 -10.02 5.09
CA VAL A 117 -17.95 -9.28 5.27
C VAL A 117 -17.73 -7.83 4.87
N LEU A 118 -18.56 -7.34 3.96
CA LEU A 118 -18.55 -5.98 3.49
C LEU A 118 -19.61 -5.14 4.21
N VAL A 119 -19.31 -3.87 4.42
CA VAL A 119 -20.32 -2.89 4.86
C VAL A 119 -21.31 -2.58 3.72
N SER A 120 -22.43 -1.93 4.04
CA SER A 120 -23.35 -1.46 2.99
C SER A 120 -22.66 -0.42 2.10
N ILE A 121 -23.19 -0.24 0.89
CA ILE A 121 -22.70 0.79 -0.05
C ILE A 121 -22.81 2.17 0.61
N GLU A 122 -23.92 2.45 1.23
CA GLU A 122 -24.24 3.75 1.85
C GLU A 122 -23.27 4.06 3.01
N GLU A 123 -22.93 3.06 3.83
CA GLU A 123 -21.95 3.22 4.89
C GLU A 123 -20.57 3.54 4.32
N PHE A 124 -20.17 2.87 3.25
CA PHE A 124 -18.87 3.10 2.65
C PHE A 124 -18.81 4.43 1.88
N GLN A 125 -19.89 4.82 1.20
CA GLN A 125 -20.03 6.16 0.61
C GLN A 125 -19.82 7.24 1.67
N GLY A 126 -20.43 7.11 2.84
CA GLY A 126 -20.23 8.04 3.95
C GLY A 126 -18.76 8.12 4.42
N LYS A 127 -18.00 7.02 4.36
CA LYS A 127 -16.54 7.06 4.63
C LYS A 127 -15.77 7.81 3.54
N ILE A 128 -16.11 7.62 2.26
CA ILE A 128 -15.48 8.35 1.14
C ILE A 128 -15.76 9.85 1.26
N GLU A 129 -17.01 10.24 1.47
CA GLU A 129 -17.42 11.62 1.65
C GLU A 129 -16.70 12.26 2.84
N ALA A 130 -16.58 11.54 3.96
CA ALA A 130 -15.81 11.99 5.13
C ALA A 130 -14.32 12.21 4.82
N ALA A 131 -13.71 11.33 4.03
CA ALA A 131 -12.33 11.50 3.59
C ALA A 131 -12.16 12.73 2.68
N ARG A 132 -13.17 13.05 1.87
CA ARG A 132 -13.20 14.23 0.98
C ARG A 132 -13.32 15.58 1.69
N LEU A 133 -13.65 15.59 2.98
CA LEU A 133 -13.63 16.84 3.78
C LEU A 133 -12.22 17.46 3.88
N THR A 134 -11.17 16.67 3.58
CA THR A 134 -9.79 17.16 3.55
C THR A 134 -9.38 17.52 2.13
N ASP A 135 -9.28 18.80 1.85
CA ASP A 135 -8.92 19.30 0.52
C ASP A 135 -7.54 18.84 0.06
N GLY A 136 -7.42 18.62 -1.26
CA GLY A 136 -6.16 18.34 -1.94
C GLY A 136 -5.61 16.94 -1.70
N ARG A 137 -6.37 16.02 -1.09
CA ARG A 137 -5.97 14.62 -0.92
C ARG A 137 -6.80 13.71 -1.82
N LEU A 138 -6.12 12.75 -2.45
CA LEU A 138 -6.79 11.76 -3.28
C LEU A 138 -7.35 10.64 -2.40
N VAL A 139 -8.54 10.17 -2.75
CA VAL A 139 -9.22 9.06 -2.07
C VAL A 139 -9.31 7.88 -3.03
N VAL A 140 -8.63 6.79 -2.71
CA VAL A 140 -8.73 5.53 -3.41
C VAL A 140 -9.74 4.66 -2.67
N ALA A 141 -10.90 4.41 -3.28
CA ALA A 141 -11.86 3.47 -2.75
C ALA A 141 -11.44 2.05 -3.15
N ARG A 142 -11.38 1.12 -2.20
CA ARG A 142 -11.10 -0.28 -2.47
C ARG A 142 -12.36 -1.10 -2.24
N THR A 143 -12.79 -1.83 -3.28
CA THR A 143 -13.86 -2.81 -3.12
C THR A 143 -13.31 -4.23 -3.04
N GLU A 144 -13.75 -4.95 -2.04
CA GLU A 144 -13.43 -6.36 -1.80
C GLU A 144 -14.54 -7.30 -2.32
N ALA A 145 -15.42 -6.82 -3.20
CA ALA A 145 -16.56 -7.60 -3.71
C ALA A 145 -16.15 -8.90 -4.39
N LEU A 146 -15.07 -8.90 -5.21
CA LEU A 146 -14.56 -10.12 -5.84
C LEU A 146 -13.92 -11.06 -4.81
N ILE A 147 -13.17 -10.53 -3.85
CA ILE A 147 -12.60 -11.31 -2.74
C ILE A 147 -13.70 -11.98 -1.92
N ALA A 148 -14.80 -11.28 -1.67
CA ALA A 148 -15.97 -11.80 -0.97
C ALA A 148 -16.81 -12.79 -1.79
N GLY A 149 -16.49 -12.98 -3.07
CA GLY A 149 -17.22 -13.88 -3.96
C GLY A 149 -18.60 -13.37 -4.39
N LEU A 150 -18.79 -12.04 -4.35
CA LEU A 150 -20.08 -11.40 -4.74
C LEU A 150 -20.22 -11.18 -6.26
N GLY A 151 -19.16 -11.42 -7.01
CA GLY A 151 -19.12 -11.41 -8.47
C GLY A 151 -19.03 -10.03 -9.12
N GLN A 152 -18.89 -10.02 -10.44
CA GLN A 152 -18.63 -8.83 -11.26
C GLN A 152 -19.71 -7.75 -11.14
N ALA A 153 -20.99 -8.15 -11.16
CA ALA A 153 -22.10 -7.19 -11.10
C ALA A 153 -22.07 -6.38 -9.81
N GLU A 154 -21.80 -7.02 -8.66
CA GLU A 154 -21.69 -6.32 -7.37
C GLU A 154 -20.43 -5.46 -7.30
N ALA A 155 -19.29 -5.93 -7.82
CA ALA A 155 -18.06 -5.15 -7.87
C ALA A 155 -18.25 -3.87 -8.70
N LEU A 156 -18.89 -3.96 -9.87
CA LEU A 156 -19.20 -2.81 -10.72
C LEU A 156 -20.20 -1.85 -10.06
N ARG A 157 -21.26 -2.38 -9.40
CA ARG A 157 -22.26 -1.58 -8.70
C ARG A 157 -21.62 -0.78 -7.55
N ARG A 158 -20.78 -1.42 -6.74
CA ARG A 158 -20.04 -0.77 -5.66
C ARG A 158 -19.08 0.26 -6.20
N GLY A 159 -18.30 -0.09 -7.22
CA GLY A 159 -17.35 0.83 -7.84
C GLY A 159 -18.03 2.10 -8.36
N ALA A 160 -19.18 2.00 -9.03
CA ALA A 160 -19.94 3.14 -9.51
C ALA A 160 -20.41 4.04 -8.35
N ALA A 161 -21.00 3.45 -7.31
CA ALA A 161 -21.45 4.19 -6.13
C ALA A 161 -20.30 4.90 -5.40
N TYR A 162 -19.11 4.29 -5.36
CA TYR A 162 -17.92 4.88 -4.71
C TYR A 162 -17.33 6.03 -5.54
N ALA A 163 -17.36 5.91 -6.87
CA ALA A 163 -17.01 7.02 -7.76
C ALA A 163 -17.97 8.22 -7.61
N GLU A 164 -19.29 7.95 -7.50
CA GLU A 164 -20.30 8.97 -7.23
C GLU A 164 -20.10 9.66 -5.86
N ALA A 165 -19.67 8.93 -4.84
CA ALA A 165 -19.33 9.49 -3.53
C ALA A 165 -18.03 10.32 -3.52
N GLY A 166 -17.30 10.38 -4.64
CA GLY A 166 -16.14 11.22 -4.82
C GLY A 166 -14.80 10.50 -4.67
N ALA A 167 -14.73 9.18 -4.81
CA ALA A 167 -13.46 8.49 -4.95
C ALA A 167 -12.73 8.95 -6.23
N ASP A 168 -11.41 9.15 -6.13
CA ASP A 168 -10.55 9.57 -7.25
C ASP A 168 -10.02 8.38 -8.04
N ALA A 169 -9.99 7.20 -7.43
CA ALA A 169 -9.58 5.93 -8.05
C ALA A 169 -10.27 4.77 -7.37
N LEU A 170 -10.36 3.64 -8.06
CA LEU A 170 -11.01 2.43 -7.57
C LEU A 170 -10.02 1.26 -7.55
N LEU A 171 -9.63 0.79 -6.36
CA LEU A 171 -8.83 -0.41 -6.22
C LEU A 171 -9.74 -1.63 -6.25
N ILE A 172 -9.50 -2.47 -7.25
CA ILE A 172 -10.15 -3.78 -7.40
C ILE A 172 -9.13 -4.88 -7.13
N HIS A 173 -9.51 -5.85 -6.33
CA HIS A 173 -8.65 -6.96 -5.94
C HIS A 173 -9.35 -8.31 -6.15
N SER A 174 -8.57 -9.34 -6.51
CA SER A 174 -9.03 -10.72 -6.63
C SER A 174 -8.06 -11.66 -5.91
N LYS A 175 -8.57 -12.75 -5.37
CA LYS A 175 -7.79 -13.85 -4.77
C LYS A 175 -7.47 -14.95 -5.78
N GLU A 176 -8.06 -14.90 -6.98
CA GLU A 176 -7.83 -15.86 -8.03
C GLU A 176 -6.36 -15.83 -8.49
N LYS A 177 -5.85 -16.97 -8.88
CA LYS A 177 -4.46 -17.12 -9.36
C LYS A 177 -4.29 -16.71 -10.82
N THR A 178 -5.41 -16.42 -11.52
CA THR A 178 -5.43 -15.89 -12.88
C THR A 178 -5.97 -14.46 -12.86
N PRO A 179 -5.59 -13.62 -13.85
CA PRO A 179 -6.05 -12.24 -13.89
C PRO A 179 -7.47 -12.06 -14.44
N ASP A 180 -8.18 -13.12 -14.77
CA ASP A 180 -9.42 -13.07 -15.55
C ASP A 180 -10.49 -12.18 -14.91
N GLU A 181 -10.73 -12.31 -13.60
CA GLU A 181 -11.71 -11.50 -12.89
C GLU A 181 -11.40 -10.00 -12.94
N VAL A 182 -10.14 -9.60 -12.71
CA VAL A 182 -9.76 -8.17 -12.72
C VAL A 182 -9.73 -7.63 -14.15
N LEU A 183 -9.36 -8.44 -15.14
CA LEU A 183 -9.40 -8.06 -16.54
C LEU A 183 -10.84 -7.90 -17.03
N GLU A 184 -11.75 -8.79 -16.63
CA GLU A 184 -13.18 -8.68 -16.91
C GLU A 184 -13.73 -7.39 -16.30
N PHE A 185 -13.43 -7.13 -15.03
CA PHE A 185 -13.81 -5.88 -14.38
C PHE A 185 -13.30 -4.67 -15.15
N CYS A 186 -12.02 -4.61 -15.47
CA CYS A 186 -11.43 -3.49 -16.20
C CYS A 186 -12.05 -3.26 -17.57
N ARG A 187 -12.41 -4.32 -18.29
CA ARG A 187 -13.10 -4.21 -19.60
C ARG A 187 -14.52 -3.64 -19.44
N ALA A 188 -15.25 -4.11 -18.45
CA ALA A 188 -16.63 -3.71 -18.18
C ALA A 188 -16.72 -2.33 -17.51
N TRP A 189 -15.65 -1.87 -16.83
CA TRP A 189 -15.64 -0.61 -16.10
C TRP A 189 -15.81 0.59 -17.05
N PRO A 190 -16.82 1.46 -16.83
CA PRO A 190 -17.14 2.55 -17.75
C PRO A 190 -16.14 3.72 -17.74
N GLY A 191 -15.16 3.73 -16.86
CA GLY A 191 -14.08 4.71 -16.89
C GLY A 191 -14.35 6.02 -16.13
N GLN A 192 -15.29 6.05 -15.20
CA GLN A 192 -15.56 7.23 -14.36
C GLN A 192 -14.32 7.69 -13.59
N VAL A 193 -13.63 6.73 -12.94
CA VAL A 193 -12.35 6.93 -12.28
C VAL A 193 -11.39 5.79 -12.65
N PRO A 194 -10.05 5.99 -12.60
CA PRO A 194 -9.11 4.95 -13.01
C PRO A 194 -9.12 3.77 -12.02
N PRO A 195 -9.13 2.51 -12.52
CA PRO A 195 -8.85 1.35 -11.70
C PRO A 195 -7.41 1.35 -11.17
N VAL A 196 -7.23 0.77 -9.98
CA VAL A 196 -5.95 0.45 -9.36
C VAL A 196 -5.86 -1.06 -9.22
N LEU A 197 -4.76 -1.68 -9.63
CA LEU A 197 -4.56 -3.12 -9.58
C LEU A 197 -3.38 -3.50 -8.68
N ALA A 198 -3.52 -4.62 -7.96
CA ALA A 198 -2.45 -5.26 -7.19
C ALA A 198 -2.25 -6.71 -7.67
N PRO A 199 -1.43 -6.95 -8.71
CA PRO A 199 -1.33 -8.24 -9.40
C PRO A 199 -0.53 -9.29 -8.62
N THR A 200 -0.51 -9.23 -7.29
CA THR A 200 0.29 -10.12 -6.43
C THR A 200 -0.13 -11.59 -6.54
N ALA A 201 -1.43 -11.86 -6.72
CA ALA A 201 -1.96 -13.23 -6.83
C ALA A 201 -1.80 -13.81 -8.24
N TYR A 202 -1.63 -12.97 -9.25
CA TYR A 202 -1.53 -13.32 -10.68
C TYR A 202 -0.32 -12.63 -11.34
N PRO A 203 0.91 -12.97 -10.93
CA PRO A 203 2.15 -12.31 -11.37
C PRO A 203 2.48 -12.50 -12.85
N GLN A 204 1.78 -13.39 -13.54
CA GLN A 204 1.89 -13.60 -14.98
C GLN A 204 1.33 -12.41 -15.80
N LEU A 205 0.47 -11.57 -15.22
CA LEU A 205 -0.03 -10.37 -15.86
C LEU A 205 1.04 -9.27 -15.81
N SER A 206 1.68 -9.03 -16.94
CA SER A 206 2.75 -8.03 -17.04
C SER A 206 2.22 -6.59 -16.95
N PHE A 207 3.08 -5.68 -16.55
CA PHE A 207 2.75 -4.24 -16.53
C PHE A 207 2.44 -3.69 -17.93
N ALA A 208 3.05 -4.27 -18.97
CA ALA A 208 2.76 -3.89 -20.35
C ALA A 208 1.32 -4.27 -20.75
N GLU A 209 0.87 -5.45 -20.37
CA GLU A 209 -0.51 -5.90 -20.60
C GLU A 209 -1.51 -5.05 -19.81
N ILE A 210 -1.21 -4.71 -18.55
CA ILE A 210 -2.05 -3.79 -17.77
C ILE A 210 -2.11 -2.42 -18.43
N ALA A 211 -0.98 -1.88 -18.88
CA ALA A 211 -0.93 -0.59 -19.56
C ALA A 211 -1.71 -0.60 -20.89
N ALA A 212 -1.72 -1.72 -21.60
CA ALA A 212 -2.47 -1.89 -22.84
C ALA A 212 -4.00 -1.80 -22.66
N LEU A 213 -4.52 -1.98 -21.44
CA LEU A 213 -5.93 -1.74 -21.14
C LEU A 213 -6.34 -0.27 -21.28
N GLY A 214 -5.38 0.66 -21.20
CA GLY A 214 -5.58 2.10 -21.38
C GLY A 214 -6.40 2.81 -20.29
N LYS A 215 -6.84 2.09 -19.25
CA LYS A 215 -7.74 2.58 -18.19
C LYS A 215 -7.09 2.59 -16.81
N VAL A 216 -6.17 1.66 -16.54
CA VAL A 216 -5.58 1.48 -15.22
C VAL A 216 -4.66 2.63 -14.90
N GLY A 217 -4.91 3.25 -13.77
CA GLY A 217 -4.17 4.42 -13.33
C GLY A 217 -2.97 4.08 -12.46
N LEU A 218 -3.03 2.98 -11.73
CA LEU A 218 -2.04 2.64 -10.73
C LEU A 218 -1.86 1.12 -10.62
N ILE A 219 -0.59 0.67 -10.47
CA ILE A 219 -0.27 -0.74 -10.18
C ILE A 219 0.47 -0.79 -8.85
N ILE A 220 0.01 -1.63 -7.93
CA ILE A 220 0.62 -1.82 -6.62
C ILE A 220 1.45 -3.10 -6.63
N CYS A 221 2.78 -2.98 -6.48
CA CYS A 221 3.69 -4.09 -6.23
C CYS A 221 3.70 -4.42 -4.73
N ALA A 222 2.65 -4.99 -4.19
CA ALA A 222 2.41 -5.15 -2.76
C ALA A 222 3.61 -5.78 -2.00
N ASN A 223 3.51 -6.86 -1.37
CA ASN A 223 4.39 -7.38 -0.31
C ASN A 223 5.72 -8.06 -0.76
N HIS A 224 6.24 -7.82 -1.96
CA HIS A 224 7.42 -8.52 -2.49
C HIS A 224 8.68 -8.28 -1.66
N ALA A 225 8.87 -7.11 -1.13
CA ALA A 225 10.07 -6.78 -0.40
C ALA A 225 10.09 -7.25 1.04
N ILE A 226 9.02 -7.16 1.78
CA ILE A 226 9.01 -7.77 3.11
C ILE A 226 9.23 -9.28 2.99
N ARG A 227 8.67 -9.92 1.97
CA ARG A 227 8.90 -11.34 1.69
C ARG A 227 10.36 -11.63 1.33
N ALA A 228 10.98 -10.80 0.48
CA ALA A 228 12.40 -10.92 0.14
C ALA A 228 13.29 -10.70 1.36
N ALA A 229 13.02 -9.65 2.15
CA ALA A 229 13.76 -9.34 3.37
C ALA A 229 13.69 -10.49 4.41
N VAL A 230 12.49 -11.02 4.65
CA VAL A 230 12.30 -12.16 5.56
C VAL A 230 13.04 -13.40 5.05
N GLY A 231 13.00 -13.66 3.74
CA GLY A 231 13.75 -14.77 3.11
C GLY A 231 15.25 -14.62 3.32
N ALA A 232 15.80 -13.45 3.04
CA ALA A 232 17.22 -13.14 3.23
C ALA A 232 17.66 -13.27 4.70
N MET A 233 16.89 -12.68 5.63
CA MET A 233 17.17 -12.80 7.06
C MET A 233 17.17 -14.25 7.55
N ARG A 234 16.19 -15.06 7.12
CA ARG A 234 16.14 -16.49 7.48
C ARG A 234 17.37 -17.25 6.95
N ALA A 235 17.77 -17.02 5.71
CA ALA A 235 18.95 -17.65 5.13
C ALA A 235 20.21 -17.25 5.91
N THR A 236 20.40 -15.97 6.21
CA THR A 236 21.52 -15.45 7.00
C THR A 236 21.59 -16.08 8.39
N PHE A 237 20.48 -16.09 9.16
CA PHE A 237 20.47 -16.67 10.50
C PHE A 237 20.74 -18.17 10.50
N SER A 238 20.15 -18.90 9.55
CA SER A 238 20.40 -20.33 9.38
C SER A 238 21.89 -20.62 9.12
N ARG A 239 22.52 -19.82 8.26
CA ARG A 239 23.93 -19.96 7.90
C ARG A 239 24.84 -19.72 9.11
N ILE A 240 24.65 -18.62 9.82
CA ILE A 240 25.41 -18.28 11.03
C ILE A 240 25.36 -19.43 12.05
N LEU A 241 24.16 -19.96 12.31
CA LEU A 241 23.99 -21.04 13.28
C LEU A 241 24.60 -22.37 12.82
N SER A 242 24.44 -22.73 11.55
CA SER A 242 24.97 -24.00 11.02
C SER A 242 26.51 -24.03 10.93
N GLU A 243 27.14 -22.88 10.66
CA GLU A 243 28.58 -22.76 10.55
C GLU A 243 29.28 -22.37 11.87
N GLY A 244 28.51 -21.98 12.89
CA GLY A 244 29.07 -21.52 14.16
C GLY A 244 29.88 -20.23 14.04
N GLY A 245 29.61 -19.41 12.99
CA GLY A 245 30.33 -18.17 12.71
C GLY A 245 29.71 -17.39 11.57
N ILE A 246 30.32 -16.26 11.21
CA ILE A 246 29.82 -15.32 10.20
C ILE A 246 30.61 -15.34 8.89
N ALA A 247 31.68 -16.13 8.78
CA ALA A 247 32.59 -16.09 7.64
C ALA A 247 31.92 -16.54 6.33
N GLY A 248 30.94 -17.45 6.39
CA GLY A 248 30.22 -17.95 5.21
C GLY A 248 28.93 -17.18 4.90
N VAL A 249 28.66 -16.06 5.54
CA VAL A 249 27.46 -15.26 5.25
C VAL A 249 27.67 -14.48 3.96
N GLU A 250 26.86 -14.82 2.97
CA GLU A 250 26.85 -14.17 1.65
C GLU A 250 25.59 -13.32 1.45
N GLY A 251 25.62 -12.41 0.45
CA GLY A 251 24.47 -11.60 0.06
C GLY A 251 24.14 -10.45 0.99
N THR A 252 25.02 -10.13 1.95
CA THR A 252 24.91 -8.92 2.75
C THR A 252 25.60 -7.74 2.04
N ILE A 253 24.97 -6.56 2.11
CA ILE A 253 25.61 -5.33 1.64
C ILE A 253 26.66 -4.84 2.64
N ALA A 254 27.59 -4.00 2.19
CA ALA A 254 28.59 -3.42 3.07
C ALA A 254 27.95 -2.49 4.11
N ALA A 255 28.55 -2.42 5.33
CA ALA A 255 28.07 -1.50 6.37
C ALA A 255 28.09 -0.03 5.90
N ALA A 256 29.06 0.33 5.03
CA ALA A 256 29.15 1.66 4.44
C ALA A 256 27.91 2.04 3.62
N GLU A 257 27.28 1.09 2.95
CA GLU A 257 26.01 1.30 2.21
C GLU A 257 24.84 1.57 3.16
N ILE A 258 24.83 0.90 4.33
CA ILE A 258 23.82 1.18 5.37
C ILE A 258 24.00 2.61 5.90
N PHE A 259 25.23 3.06 6.17
CA PHE A 259 25.51 4.42 6.62
C PHE A 259 25.09 5.47 5.57
N ALA A 260 25.35 5.21 4.30
CA ALA A 260 24.89 6.08 3.22
C ALA A 260 23.34 6.18 3.18
N LEU A 261 22.65 5.05 3.32
CA LEU A 261 21.18 5.03 3.41
C LEU A 261 20.64 5.81 4.62
N GLN A 262 21.36 5.80 5.73
CA GLN A 262 21.01 6.54 6.97
C GLN A 262 21.27 8.04 6.86
N GLY A 263 21.99 8.51 5.84
CA GLY A 263 22.31 9.93 5.65
C GLY A 263 23.52 10.40 6.46
N ASP A 264 24.51 9.55 6.71
CA ASP A 264 25.71 9.83 7.51
C ASP A 264 26.49 11.05 6.98
N GLU A 265 26.57 11.20 5.66
CA GLU A 265 27.22 12.35 5.03
C GLU A 265 26.57 13.66 5.46
N ARG A 266 25.25 13.72 5.43
CA ARG A 266 24.49 14.90 5.86
C ARG A 266 24.68 15.21 7.35
N MET A 267 24.74 14.17 8.18
CA MET A 267 25.04 14.34 9.60
C MET A 267 26.42 14.99 9.79
N ARG A 268 27.46 14.50 9.10
CA ARG A 268 28.82 15.06 9.20
C ARG A 268 28.93 16.49 8.68
N GLU A 269 28.21 16.84 7.63
CA GLU A 269 28.12 18.25 7.18
C GLU A 269 27.55 19.15 8.28
N LEU A 270 26.49 18.70 8.96
CA LEU A 270 25.88 19.44 10.06
C LEU A 270 26.82 19.55 11.26
N GLU A 271 27.54 18.46 11.60
CA GLU A 271 28.58 18.47 12.64
C GLU A 271 29.67 19.49 12.31
N ALA A 272 30.24 19.42 11.12
CA ALA A 272 31.31 20.36 10.68
C ALA A 272 30.82 21.83 10.69
N ARG A 273 29.57 22.08 10.44
CA ARG A 273 28.99 23.44 10.41
C ARG A 273 28.63 23.98 11.80
N PHE A 274 28.12 23.14 12.69
CA PHE A 274 27.47 23.59 13.92
C PHE A 274 28.14 23.17 15.20
N LEU A 275 28.95 22.08 15.22
CA LEU A 275 29.76 21.72 16.40
C LEU A 275 31.00 22.59 16.47
N ARG A 276 31.15 23.32 17.60
CA ARG A 276 32.25 24.25 17.89
C ARG A 276 33.05 23.75 19.10
#